data_ea22223f59bebf7cfe57715c71ba1524
#
_entry.id   ea22223f59bebf7cfe57715c71ba1524
#
_cell.length_a   1.000
_cell.length_b   1.000
_cell.length_c   1.000
_cell.angle_alpha   90.00
_cell.angle_beta   90.00
_cell.angle_gamma   90.00
#
_symmetry.space_group_name_H-M   'P 1'
#
loop_
_entity.id
_entity.type
_entity.pdbx_description
1 polymer ?
#
loop_
_entity_poly.entity_id
_entity_poly.type
_entity_poly.pdbx_seq_one_letter_code
_entity_poly.pdbx_strand_id
1 'polypeptide(L)'
;MENETVSKNFIENIIDKDLAEGVYDTVHTRFPPEPNGYLHIGHAKSILLNYGLAQEYNGKFNMRFDDTNPTKEKSEFVESIKADIKWLGADWEDRLFFASDYFGQMYEAAVKLIKKGKAYVCDLTADEIRQYRGTLTEPGKESPYRNRSVEENLQLFEEMKEGKYADGEKVLRAKIDMASPNMNMRDPVIYRVAHMTHHRTGDTWCIYPMYDFAHPIEDAIEGITHSICTLEFEDHRPLYDWVVRELEYPHPPKQIEFAKLYLTNVVTGKRYIKKLVEDGIVDGWDDPRLVSIAALRRRGFTPESIKMFVDLCGVSKANSSVDYAMLEYCIREDLKLKRPRMMAVMDPIKLVIDNYPEGQVEYLEAPNNMENEALGSRQIPFSGELYIERDDFMIDPPRKYKRLFVGTEVRLMNAYFVTCTGYEADDDGTVRVVHCTYDPETKGGNAPDGRKVKGTIHWVEASNAKKATVRLYENIVDEEKGVYNKEDGSLNVNPNSLTTVTAYVEPALMEAKGYDSYQFVRNGFFCADIHDSKEGEPVFNRIVSLKSSFRLPK
;
A
#
# COMPACT_ATOMS: atom_id res chain seq x y z
N MET A 1 -8.19 -18.43 32.04
CA MET A 1 -7.91 -17.80 30.73
C MET A 1 -7.47 -18.93 29.82
N GLU A 2 -8.39 -19.45 29.03
CA GLU A 2 -8.09 -20.43 28.03
C GLU A 2 -7.22 -19.75 26.96
N ASN A 3 -6.03 -20.28 26.73
CA ASN A 3 -5.20 -19.90 25.59
C ASN A 3 -6.00 -20.25 24.33
N GLU A 4 -6.61 -19.26 23.69
CA GLU A 4 -7.02 -19.41 22.30
C GLU A 4 -5.74 -19.69 21.49
N THR A 5 -5.52 -20.93 21.16
CA THR A 5 -4.50 -21.34 20.21
C THR A 5 -4.87 -20.74 18.86
N VAL A 6 -4.20 -19.63 18.50
CA VAL A 6 -4.33 -19.05 17.17
C VAL A 6 -4.00 -20.13 16.15
N SER A 7 -4.94 -20.45 15.29
CA SER A 7 -4.77 -21.46 14.24
C SER A 7 -3.65 -21.03 13.30
N LYS A 8 -2.62 -21.87 13.18
CA LYS A 8 -1.50 -21.64 12.24
C LYS A 8 -1.97 -21.74 10.79
N ASN A 9 -1.41 -20.88 9.93
CA ASN A 9 -1.65 -20.97 8.49
C ASN A 9 -0.86 -22.14 7.87
N PHE A 10 -1.14 -22.43 6.59
CA PHE A 10 -0.52 -23.58 5.93
C PHE A 10 1.01 -23.45 5.77
N ILE A 11 1.56 -22.23 5.66
CA ILE A 11 3.00 -21.98 5.56
C ILE A 11 3.67 -22.29 6.90
N GLU A 12 3.11 -21.80 8.00
CA GLU A 12 3.58 -22.13 9.36
C GLU A 12 3.57 -23.64 9.61
N ASN A 13 2.53 -24.34 9.15
CA ASN A 13 2.47 -25.81 9.26
C ASN A 13 3.58 -26.50 8.46
N ILE A 14 3.92 -26.01 7.27
CA ILE A 14 5.04 -26.53 6.47
C ILE A 14 6.36 -26.28 7.19
N ILE A 15 6.58 -25.09 7.71
CA ILE A 15 7.80 -24.73 8.45
C ILE A 15 7.96 -25.59 9.69
N ASP A 16 6.90 -25.74 10.50
CA ASP A 16 6.92 -26.59 11.69
C ASP A 16 7.31 -28.03 11.36
N LYS A 17 6.76 -28.57 10.29
CA LYS A 17 7.09 -29.91 9.82
C LYS A 17 8.57 -30.01 9.39
N ASP A 18 9.04 -29.07 8.58
CA ASP A 18 10.39 -29.06 8.07
C ASP A 18 11.44 -28.96 9.20
N LEU A 19 11.16 -28.15 10.23
CA LEU A 19 12.00 -28.04 11.42
C LEU A 19 11.97 -29.33 12.27
N ALA A 20 10.80 -29.91 12.48
CA ALA A 20 10.63 -31.14 13.26
C ALA A 20 11.31 -32.35 12.59
N GLU A 21 11.29 -32.43 11.28
CA GLU A 21 11.93 -33.48 10.49
C GLU A 21 13.42 -33.23 10.22
N GLY A 22 13.96 -32.11 10.66
CA GLY A 22 15.36 -31.75 10.48
C GLY A 22 15.73 -31.40 9.03
N VAL A 23 14.76 -31.03 8.19
CA VAL A 23 15.01 -30.58 6.82
C VAL A 23 15.79 -29.28 6.85
N TYR A 24 15.45 -28.39 7.78
CA TYR A 24 16.17 -27.16 8.09
C TYR A 24 16.35 -27.00 9.59
N ASP A 25 17.44 -26.34 9.99
CA ASP A 25 17.75 -26.01 11.38
C ASP A 25 17.23 -24.61 11.78
N THR A 26 16.90 -23.79 10.81
CA THR A 26 16.47 -22.40 10.97
C THR A 26 15.48 -22.01 9.88
N VAL A 27 14.89 -20.82 10.05
CA VAL A 27 14.02 -20.20 9.03
C VAL A 27 14.75 -18.98 8.46
N HIS A 28 14.91 -18.95 7.15
CA HIS A 28 15.54 -17.86 6.43
C HIS A 28 14.69 -17.50 5.23
N THR A 29 14.04 -16.35 5.30
CA THR A 29 13.14 -15.82 4.27
C THR A 29 13.75 -14.61 3.58
N ARG A 30 13.11 -14.13 2.51
CA ARG A 30 13.54 -12.93 1.79
C ARG A 30 12.37 -12.24 1.10
N PHE A 31 12.55 -10.96 0.82
CA PHE A 31 11.73 -10.21 -0.12
C PHE A 31 12.61 -9.76 -1.29
N PRO A 32 12.33 -10.22 -2.54
CA PRO A 32 13.20 -10.00 -3.69
C PRO A 32 12.55 -9.10 -4.75
N PRO A 33 12.34 -7.79 -4.52
CA PRO A 33 11.70 -6.93 -5.50
C PRO A 33 12.62 -6.62 -6.68
N GLU A 34 12.04 -6.50 -7.88
CA GLU A 34 12.71 -5.86 -9.00
C GLU A 34 12.73 -4.34 -8.79
N PRO A 35 13.89 -3.65 -8.95
CA PRO A 35 13.97 -2.19 -8.79
C PRO A 35 13.45 -1.45 -10.02
N ASN A 36 12.21 -1.72 -10.42
CA ASN A 36 11.58 -1.23 -11.65
C ASN A 36 10.29 -0.44 -11.42
N GLY A 37 10.00 -0.06 -10.19
CA GLY A 37 8.81 0.71 -9.82
C GLY A 37 8.59 0.79 -8.31
N TYR A 38 7.57 1.53 -7.94
CA TYR A 38 7.17 1.71 -6.55
C TYR A 38 6.41 0.49 -6.02
N LEU A 39 6.61 0.19 -4.73
CA LEU A 39 5.85 -0.85 -4.03
C LEU A 39 4.41 -0.39 -3.80
N HIS A 40 3.49 -1.36 -3.76
CA HIS A 40 2.08 -1.13 -3.46
C HIS A 40 1.58 -2.06 -2.35
N ILE A 41 0.33 -1.90 -1.94
CA ILE A 41 -0.30 -2.66 -0.84
C ILE A 41 -0.16 -4.18 -1.00
N GLY A 42 -0.16 -4.70 -2.22
CA GLY A 42 0.06 -6.13 -2.48
C GLY A 42 1.45 -6.60 -2.06
N HIS A 43 2.48 -5.78 -2.25
CA HIS A 43 3.83 -6.06 -1.78
C HIS A 43 3.94 -6.03 -0.26
N ALA A 44 3.17 -5.18 0.42
CA ALA A 44 3.16 -5.11 1.88
C ALA A 44 2.78 -6.46 2.51
N LYS A 45 1.83 -7.19 1.93
CA LYS A 45 1.47 -8.55 2.38
C LYS A 45 2.66 -9.49 2.32
N SER A 46 3.39 -9.50 1.21
CA SER A 46 4.58 -10.36 1.03
C SER A 46 5.72 -9.99 1.99
N ILE A 47 5.99 -8.69 2.15
CA ILE A 47 7.02 -8.18 3.07
C ILE A 47 6.72 -8.58 4.51
N LEU A 48 5.51 -8.30 4.98
CA LEU A 48 5.10 -8.58 6.35
C LEU A 48 5.00 -10.07 6.65
N LEU A 49 4.60 -10.89 5.66
CA LEU A 49 4.59 -12.33 5.78
C LEU A 49 6.01 -12.89 5.94
N ASN A 50 6.93 -12.55 5.05
CA ASN A 50 8.30 -13.04 5.08
C ASN A 50 9.06 -12.56 6.33
N TYR A 51 8.95 -11.28 6.66
CA TYR A 51 9.54 -10.73 7.87
C TYR A 51 8.93 -11.31 9.14
N GLY A 52 7.59 -11.41 9.20
CA GLY A 52 6.87 -11.96 10.33
C GLY A 52 7.24 -13.41 10.63
N LEU A 53 7.37 -14.25 9.60
CA LEU A 53 7.82 -15.64 9.77
C LEU A 53 9.26 -15.70 10.30
N ALA A 54 10.17 -14.88 9.77
CA ALA A 54 11.53 -14.80 10.29
C ALA A 54 11.55 -14.41 11.77
N GLN A 55 10.74 -13.46 12.19
CA GLN A 55 10.62 -13.05 13.59
C GLN A 55 10.03 -14.16 14.49
N GLU A 56 8.96 -14.78 14.06
CA GLU A 56 8.26 -15.84 14.81
C GLU A 56 9.16 -17.03 15.11
N TYR A 57 9.98 -17.42 14.14
CA TYR A 57 10.89 -18.57 14.25
C TYR A 57 12.33 -18.21 14.65
N ASN A 58 12.57 -17.00 15.12
CA ASN A 58 13.91 -16.49 15.46
C ASN A 58 14.94 -16.67 14.33
N GLY A 59 14.47 -16.54 13.11
CA GLY A 59 15.25 -16.72 11.90
C GLY A 59 15.79 -15.41 11.33
N LYS A 60 16.02 -15.41 10.02
CA LYS A 60 16.60 -14.28 9.28
C LYS A 60 15.69 -13.84 8.15
N PHE A 61 15.71 -12.55 7.85
CA PHE A 61 15.03 -11.96 6.71
C PHE A 61 16.03 -11.20 5.84
N ASN A 62 16.11 -11.54 4.55
CA ASN A 62 16.96 -10.87 3.58
C ASN A 62 16.15 -9.91 2.71
N MET A 63 16.78 -8.80 2.38
CA MET A 63 16.38 -7.93 1.29
C MET A 63 17.28 -8.20 0.09
N ARG A 64 16.69 -8.62 -1.05
CA ARG A 64 17.44 -8.81 -2.29
C ARG A 64 16.76 -8.09 -3.44
N PHE A 65 17.48 -7.16 -4.06
CA PHE A 65 17.03 -6.60 -5.32
C PHE A 65 17.27 -7.58 -6.46
N ASP A 66 16.21 -8.01 -7.11
CA ASP A 66 16.29 -8.82 -8.33
C ASP A 66 16.54 -7.88 -9.52
N ASP A 67 17.79 -7.52 -9.71
CA ASP A 67 18.28 -6.63 -10.76
C ASP A 67 18.94 -7.38 -11.93
N THR A 68 18.33 -8.49 -12.33
CA THR A 68 18.80 -9.33 -13.44
C THR A 68 18.44 -8.78 -14.81
N ASN A 69 17.46 -7.88 -14.91
CA ASN A 69 17.00 -7.34 -16.18
C ASN A 69 17.49 -5.91 -16.42
N PRO A 70 18.51 -5.69 -17.29
CA PRO A 70 19.11 -4.37 -17.49
C PRO A 70 18.19 -3.33 -18.11
N THR A 71 17.05 -3.73 -18.69
CA THR A 71 16.18 -2.83 -19.46
C THR A 71 15.23 -1.97 -18.62
N LYS A 72 15.01 -2.32 -17.35
CA LYS A 72 13.91 -1.76 -16.54
C LYS A 72 14.34 -1.17 -15.21
N GLU A 73 15.60 -1.31 -14.83
CA GLU A 73 16.07 -1.06 -13.49
C GLU A 73 16.63 0.35 -13.34
N LYS A 74 16.26 1.01 -12.23
CA LYS A 74 16.72 2.37 -11.90
C LYS A 74 17.07 2.49 -10.43
N SER A 75 18.18 3.15 -10.15
CA SER A 75 18.68 3.36 -8.78
C SER A 75 17.69 4.16 -7.89
N GLU A 76 16.87 5.02 -8.47
CA GLU A 76 15.86 5.78 -7.73
C GLU A 76 14.83 4.88 -7.03
N PHE A 77 14.46 3.76 -7.65
CA PHE A 77 13.52 2.81 -7.07
C PHE A 77 14.14 2.02 -5.91
N VAL A 78 15.45 1.79 -5.93
CA VAL A 78 16.15 1.09 -4.84
C VAL A 78 15.96 1.82 -3.52
N GLU A 79 16.20 3.13 -3.49
CA GLU A 79 16.06 3.93 -2.25
C GLU A 79 14.61 4.05 -1.80
N SER A 80 13.66 4.22 -2.73
CA SER A 80 12.23 4.23 -2.41
C SER A 80 11.76 2.92 -1.81
N ILE A 81 12.16 1.79 -2.39
CA ILE A 81 11.80 0.45 -1.90
C ILE A 81 12.38 0.21 -0.49
N LYS A 82 13.65 0.56 -0.26
CA LYS A 82 14.27 0.46 1.06
C LYS A 82 13.50 1.27 2.11
N ALA A 83 13.16 2.51 1.79
CA ALA A 83 12.41 3.38 2.68
C ALA A 83 11.02 2.81 3.01
N ASP A 84 10.32 2.28 2.03
CA ASP A 84 8.99 1.68 2.21
C ASP A 84 9.02 0.45 3.11
N ILE A 85 10.00 -0.44 2.92
CA ILE A 85 10.15 -1.65 3.73
C ILE A 85 10.48 -1.29 5.18
N LYS A 86 11.38 -0.34 5.41
CA LYS A 86 11.69 0.19 6.76
C LYS A 86 10.48 0.83 7.40
N TRP A 87 9.72 1.61 6.66
CA TRP A 87 8.49 2.22 7.17
C TRP A 87 7.45 1.18 7.60
N LEU A 88 7.32 0.06 6.88
CA LEU A 88 6.46 -1.06 7.28
C LEU A 88 6.94 -1.78 8.55
N GLY A 89 8.14 -1.47 9.04
CA GLY A 89 8.73 -2.06 10.24
C GLY A 89 9.56 -3.31 9.99
N ALA A 90 9.80 -3.68 8.73
CA ALA A 90 10.67 -4.79 8.38
C ALA A 90 12.14 -4.35 8.35
N ASP A 91 13.01 -5.18 8.90
CA ASP A 91 14.44 -4.92 8.98
C ASP A 91 15.24 -6.12 8.47
N TRP A 92 16.11 -5.87 7.51
CA TRP A 92 17.05 -6.85 6.97
C TRP A 92 18.41 -6.82 7.67
N GLU A 93 18.61 -5.91 8.62
CA GLU A 93 19.91 -5.66 9.31
C GLU A 93 21.02 -5.35 8.28
N ASP A 94 22.04 -6.23 8.17
CA ASP A 94 23.14 -6.14 7.20
C ASP A 94 22.95 -7.02 5.94
N ARG A 95 21.79 -7.68 5.82
CA ARG A 95 21.48 -8.64 4.76
C ARG A 95 20.76 -7.99 3.58
N LEU A 96 21.40 -7.00 2.98
CA LEU A 96 20.98 -6.36 1.73
C LEU A 96 21.84 -6.87 0.58
N PHE A 97 21.18 -7.47 -0.43
CA PHE A 97 21.84 -8.10 -1.55
C PHE A 97 21.27 -7.62 -2.89
N PHE A 98 22.06 -7.83 -3.94
CA PHE A 98 21.68 -7.61 -5.32
C PHE A 98 21.94 -8.88 -6.13
N ALA A 99 21.01 -9.28 -6.97
CA ALA A 99 21.17 -10.42 -7.87
C ALA A 99 22.38 -10.25 -8.78
N SER A 100 22.67 -9.02 -9.21
CA SER A 100 23.85 -8.69 -10.04
C SER A 100 25.20 -9.01 -9.39
N ASP A 101 25.27 -9.08 -8.06
CA ASP A 101 26.49 -9.51 -7.36
C ASP A 101 26.81 -11.01 -7.59
N TYR A 102 25.83 -11.78 -8.04
CA TYR A 102 25.94 -13.21 -8.29
C TYR A 102 26.10 -13.57 -9.77
N PHE A 103 26.21 -12.61 -10.69
CA PHE A 103 26.30 -12.89 -12.13
C PHE A 103 27.43 -13.83 -12.49
N GLY A 104 28.61 -13.69 -11.84
CA GLY A 104 29.72 -14.62 -12.02
C GLY A 104 29.38 -16.07 -11.61
N GLN A 105 28.75 -16.24 -10.45
CA GLN A 105 28.32 -17.56 -9.96
C GLN A 105 27.20 -18.15 -10.82
N MET A 106 26.29 -17.33 -11.33
CA MET A 106 25.24 -17.78 -12.26
C MET A 106 25.84 -18.25 -13.60
N TYR A 107 26.86 -17.56 -14.10
CA TYR A 107 27.59 -17.99 -15.29
C TYR A 107 28.24 -19.35 -15.06
N GLU A 108 28.96 -19.54 -13.97
CA GLU A 108 29.58 -20.83 -13.62
C GLU A 108 28.54 -21.94 -13.42
N ALA A 109 27.37 -21.62 -12.86
CA ALA A 109 26.25 -22.55 -12.74
C ALA A 109 25.72 -22.99 -14.13
N ALA A 110 25.59 -22.07 -15.07
CA ALA A 110 25.24 -22.39 -16.44
C ALA A 110 26.28 -23.28 -17.13
N VAL A 111 27.56 -22.98 -16.94
CA VAL A 111 28.68 -23.81 -17.43
C VAL A 111 28.60 -25.22 -16.85
N LYS A 112 28.28 -25.36 -15.55
CA LYS A 112 28.08 -26.67 -14.91
C LYS A 112 26.94 -27.46 -15.56
N LEU A 113 25.82 -26.83 -15.87
CA LEU A 113 24.71 -27.49 -16.58
C LEU A 113 25.11 -27.94 -17.99
N ILE A 114 25.87 -27.14 -18.72
CA ILE A 114 26.37 -27.51 -20.05
C ILE A 114 27.26 -28.74 -19.94
N LYS A 115 28.20 -28.76 -18.98
CA LYS A 115 29.11 -29.91 -18.75
C LYS A 115 28.39 -31.20 -18.38
N LYS A 116 27.24 -31.07 -17.71
CA LYS A 116 26.35 -32.19 -17.37
C LYS A 116 25.44 -32.62 -18.54
N GLY A 117 25.50 -31.94 -19.68
CA GLY A 117 24.62 -32.17 -20.82
C GLY A 117 23.17 -31.76 -20.54
N LYS A 118 22.95 -30.81 -19.61
CA LYS A 118 21.65 -30.32 -19.17
C LYS A 118 21.30 -28.93 -19.70
N ALA A 119 22.14 -28.34 -20.50
CA ALA A 119 21.89 -27.08 -21.18
C ALA A 119 22.57 -27.05 -22.54
N TYR A 120 22.01 -26.32 -23.49
CA TYR A 120 22.54 -26.17 -24.83
C TYR A 120 22.28 -24.77 -25.37
N VAL A 121 23.18 -24.30 -26.24
CA VAL A 121 23.04 -23.06 -26.99
C VAL A 121 22.08 -23.30 -28.18
N CYS A 122 21.11 -22.43 -28.35
CA CYS A 122 20.08 -22.52 -29.37
C CYS A 122 20.09 -21.26 -30.25
N ASP A 123 20.09 -21.44 -31.56
CA ASP A 123 20.10 -20.34 -32.52
C ASP A 123 18.70 -19.96 -33.03
N LEU A 124 17.65 -20.59 -32.50
CA LEU A 124 16.27 -20.22 -32.81
C LEU A 124 15.96 -18.83 -32.25
N THR A 125 15.22 -18.05 -33.02
CA THR A 125 14.68 -16.77 -32.56
C THR A 125 13.59 -16.99 -31.50
N ALA A 126 13.22 -15.93 -30.78
CA ALA A 126 12.16 -15.99 -29.79
C ALA A 126 10.81 -16.49 -30.38
N ASP A 127 10.48 -16.06 -31.61
CA ASP A 127 9.26 -16.50 -32.29
C ASP A 127 9.34 -17.97 -32.70
N GLU A 128 10.48 -18.43 -33.21
CA GLU A 128 10.71 -19.83 -33.52
C GLU A 128 10.64 -20.72 -32.28
N ILE A 129 11.25 -20.30 -31.15
CA ILE A 129 11.14 -21.01 -29.88
C ILE A 129 9.68 -21.13 -29.44
N ARG A 130 8.90 -20.04 -29.59
CA ARG A 130 7.46 -20.05 -29.27
C ARG A 130 6.69 -21.06 -30.12
N GLN A 131 6.99 -21.12 -31.41
CA GLN A 131 6.37 -22.10 -32.32
C GLN A 131 6.77 -23.55 -31.98
N TYR A 132 8.06 -23.79 -31.70
CA TYR A 132 8.57 -25.12 -31.35
C TYR A 132 8.03 -25.60 -29.98
N ARG A 133 7.70 -24.67 -29.06
CA ARG A 133 7.17 -25.03 -27.74
C ARG A 133 5.84 -25.75 -27.77
N GLY A 134 5.06 -25.58 -28.84
CA GLY A 134 3.72 -26.16 -28.95
C GLY A 134 2.68 -25.42 -28.12
N THR A 135 1.63 -26.14 -27.73
CA THR A 135 0.49 -25.59 -26.98
C THR A 135 0.23 -26.43 -25.71
N LEU A 136 -0.77 -26.05 -24.94
CA LEU A 136 -1.19 -26.83 -23.76
C LEU A 136 -1.71 -28.23 -24.12
N THR A 137 -2.22 -28.40 -25.34
CA THR A 137 -2.80 -29.66 -25.84
C THR A 137 -1.91 -30.41 -26.83
N GLU A 138 -0.88 -29.75 -27.34
CA GLU A 138 0.07 -30.32 -28.30
C GLU A 138 1.49 -30.26 -27.74
N PRO A 139 2.26 -31.37 -27.81
CA PRO A 139 3.65 -31.35 -27.37
C PRO A 139 4.51 -30.43 -28.22
N GLY A 140 5.61 -29.98 -27.66
CA GLY A 140 6.62 -29.21 -28.38
C GLY A 140 7.48 -30.08 -29.29
N LYS A 141 8.25 -29.42 -30.12
CA LYS A 141 9.28 -30.05 -31.01
C LYS A 141 10.66 -29.72 -30.46
N GLU A 142 11.56 -30.68 -30.53
CA GLU A 142 12.96 -30.47 -30.19
C GLU A 142 13.63 -29.48 -31.15
N SER A 143 14.45 -28.58 -30.62
CA SER A 143 15.27 -27.69 -31.41
C SER A 143 16.29 -28.49 -32.26
N PRO A 144 16.59 -28.06 -33.50
CA PRO A 144 17.70 -28.63 -34.28
C PRO A 144 19.04 -28.56 -33.56
N TYR A 145 19.20 -27.67 -32.59
CA TYR A 145 20.45 -27.44 -31.86
C TYR A 145 20.51 -28.18 -30.52
N ARG A 146 19.48 -28.93 -30.16
CA ARG A 146 19.33 -29.57 -28.85
C ARG A 146 20.44 -30.61 -28.57
N ASN A 147 20.98 -31.22 -29.58
CA ASN A 147 21.96 -32.30 -29.48
C ASN A 147 23.39 -31.87 -29.84
N ARG A 148 23.70 -30.57 -29.79
CA ARG A 148 25.09 -30.08 -29.88
C ARG A 148 25.95 -30.73 -28.80
N SER A 149 27.21 -30.99 -29.10
CA SER A 149 28.16 -31.55 -28.12
C SER A 149 28.38 -30.58 -26.95
N VAL A 150 28.83 -31.14 -25.83
CA VAL A 150 29.19 -30.33 -24.66
C VAL A 150 30.27 -29.31 -25.02
N GLU A 151 31.28 -29.73 -25.77
CA GLU A 151 32.40 -28.88 -26.18
C GLU A 151 31.95 -27.72 -27.05
N GLU A 152 31.06 -27.97 -28.01
CA GLU A 152 30.48 -26.93 -28.87
C GLU A 152 29.65 -25.96 -28.06
N ASN A 153 28.80 -26.43 -27.15
CA ASN A 153 27.99 -25.59 -26.29
C ASN A 153 28.85 -24.72 -25.36
N LEU A 154 29.90 -25.25 -24.80
CA LEU A 154 30.83 -24.47 -23.96
C LEU A 154 31.51 -23.35 -24.74
N GLN A 155 31.98 -23.65 -25.97
CA GLN A 155 32.59 -22.64 -26.84
C GLN A 155 31.57 -21.55 -27.21
N LEU A 156 30.39 -21.92 -27.66
CA LEU A 156 29.33 -20.96 -28.04
C LEU A 156 28.89 -20.10 -26.89
N PHE A 157 28.75 -20.66 -25.68
CA PHE A 157 28.35 -19.88 -24.51
C PHE A 157 29.45 -18.89 -24.07
N GLU A 158 30.71 -19.25 -24.15
CA GLU A 158 31.82 -18.33 -23.92
C GLU A 158 31.81 -17.19 -24.96
N GLU A 159 31.61 -17.51 -26.24
CA GLU A 159 31.50 -16.53 -27.32
C GLU A 159 30.30 -15.58 -27.13
N MET A 160 29.17 -16.08 -26.60
CA MET A 160 28.04 -15.23 -26.20
C MET A 160 28.45 -14.21 -25.14
N LYS A 161 29.19 -14.65 -24.09
CA LYS A 161 29.72 -13.78 -23.03
C LYS A 161 30.71 -12.75 -23.59
N GLU A 162 31.52 -13.13 -24.57
CA GLU A 162 32.48 -12.24 -25.22
C GLU A 162 31.86 -11.20 -26.16
N GLY A 163 30.56 -11.26 -26.36
CA GLY A 163 29.84 -10.31 -27.22
C GLY A 163 29.92 -10.60 -28.72
N LYS A 164 30.20 -11.81 -29.13
CA LYS A 164 30.32 -12.18 -30.55
C LYS A 164 29.01 -12.31 -31.28
N TYR A 165 27.88 -12.28 -30.57
CA TYR A 165 26.54 -12.47 -31.12
C TYR A 165 25.63 -11.28 -30.83
N ALA A 166 24.74 -10.97 -31.76
CA ALA A 166 23.75 -9.92 -31.61
C ALA A 166 22.61 -10.36 -30.68
N ASP A 167 21.85 -9.37 -30.18
CA ASP A 167 20.65 -9.61 -29.41
C ASP A 167 19.66 -10.49 -30.18
N GLY A 168 19.16 -11.54 -29.55
CA GLY A 168 18.21 -12.48 -30.15
C GLY A 168 18.83 -13.53 -31.09
N GLU A 169 20.16 -13.49 -31.33
CA GLU A 169 20.84 -14.43 -32.23
C GLU A 169 21.05 -15.81 -31.60
N LYS A 170 21.37 -15.84 -30.31
CA LYS A 170 21.58 -17.06 -29.54
C LYS A 170 21.02 -16.92 -28.12
N VAL A 171 20.53 -18.04 -27.59
CA VAL A 171 20.11 -18.20 -26.19
C VAL A 171 20.70 -19.48 -25.62
N LEU A 172 20.81 -19.57 -24.29
CA LEU A 172 21.06 -20.83 -23.62
C LEU A 172 19.73 -21.38 -23.10
N ARG A 173 19.45 -22.65 -23.41
CA ARG A 173 18.24 -23.35 -22.97
C ARG A 173 18.57 -24.51 -22.05
N ALA A 174 17.76 -24.71 -21.03
CA ALA A 174 17.78 -25.94 -20.24
C ALA A 174 17.29 -27.11 -21.09
N LYS A 175 17.97 -28.26 -20.99
CA LYS A 175 17.58 -29.48 -21.70
C LYS A 175 16.75 -30.36 -20.77
N ILE A 176 15.44 -30.31 -20.91
CA ILE A 176 14.51 -30.98 -19.99
C ILE A 176 13.57 -31.91 -20.77
N ASP A 177 12.40 -31.46 -21.19
CA ASP A 177 11.40 -32.28 -21.86
C ASP A 177 10.42 -31.42 -22.69
N MET A 178 10.56 -31.50 -24.01
CA MET A 178 9.68 -30.76 -24.92
C MET A 178 8.23 -31.29 -24.97
N ALA A 179 7.95 -32.43 -24.41
CA ALA A 179 6.62 -33.02 -24.31
C ALA A 179 5.96 -32.82 -22.91
N SER A 180 6.64 -32.12 -21.99
CA SER A 180 6.11 -31.87 -20.66
C SER A 180 4.74 -31.18 -20.72
N PRO A 181 3.74 -31.58 -19.91
CA PRO A 181 2.48 -30.85 -19.78
C PRO A 181 2.66 -29.45 -19.20
N ASN A 182 3.75 -29.19 -18.47
CA ASN A 182 4.13 -27.88 -17.98
C ASN A 182 4.99 -27.14 -19.02
N MET A 183 4.45 -26.07 -19.59
CA MET A 183 5.13 -25.28 -20.62
C MET A 183 6.49 -24.72 -20.16
N ASN A 184 6.65 -24.44 -18.85
CA ASN A 184 7.91 -23.94 -18.28
C ASN A 184 9.03 -25.00 -18.28
N MET A 185 8.70 -26.28 -18.46
CA MET A 185 9.64 -27.39 -18.51
C MET A 185 10.05 -27.79 -19.93
N ARG A 186 9.48 -27.15 -20.95
CA ARG A 186 9.79 -27.42 -22.36
C ARG A 186 11.01 -26.65 -22.82
N ASP A 187 12.19 -27.11 -22.43
CA ASP A 187 13.50 -26.51 -22.70
C ASP A 187 13.48 -24.97 -22.55
N PRO A 188 13.26 -24.45 -21.34
CA PRO A 188 13.15 -23.01 -21.13
C PRO A 188 14.47 -22.29 -21.42
N VAL A 189 14.36 -21.04 -21.87
CA VAL A 189 15.51 -20.14 -22.00
C VAL A 189 15.99 -19.76 -20.61
N ILE A 190 17.28 -19.93 -20.34
CA ILE A 190 17.91 -19.60 -19.05
C ILE A 190 18.92 -18.45 -19.15
N TYR A 191 19.47 -18.18 -20.33
CA TYR A 191 20.30 -17.01 -20.64
C TYR A 191 19.94 -16.41 -21.99
N ARG A 192 20.04 -15.08 -22.08
CA ARG A 192 19.86 -14.32 -23.32
C ARG A 192 21.00 -13.36 -23.58
N VAL A 193 21.20 -12.98 -24.81
CA VAL A 193 22.12 -11.89 -25.21
C VAL A 193 21.36 -10.57 -25.15
N ALA A 194 21.89 -9.59 -24.46
CA ALA A 194 21.40 -8.23 -24.41
C ALA A 194 22.56 -7.24 -24.26
N HIS A 195 22.85 -6.49 -25.32
CA HIS A 195 23.88 -5.44 -25.31
C HIS A 195 23.30 -4.16 -24.70
N MET A 196 23.23 -4.14 -23.38
CA MET A 196 22.66 -3.04 -22.60
C MET A 196 23.51 -2.76 -21.37
N THR A 197 23.63 -1.48 -21.02
CA THR A 197 24.30 -1.06 -19.80
C THR A 197 23.43 -1.39 -18.58
N HIS A 198 23.98 -2.18 -17.67
CA HIS A 198 23.32 -2.52 -16.40
C HIS A 198 23.61 -1.43 -15.35
N HIS A 199 22.60 -1.10 -14.50
CA HIS A 199 22.70 -0.01 -13.52
C HIS A 199 23.83 -0.16 -12.48
N ARG A 200 24.31 -1.39 -12.22
CA ARG A 200 25.42 -1.66 -11.28
C ARG A 200 26.68 -2.21 -11.94
N THR A 201 26.53 -3.13 -12.87
CA THR A 201 27.68 -3.80 -13.52
C THR A 201 28.14 -3.11 -14.80
N GLY A 202 27.44 -2.08 -15.25
CA GLY A 202 27.78 -1.36 -16.48
C GLY A 202 27.74 -2.26 -17.70
N ASP A 203 28.80 -2.22 -18.51
CA ASP A 203 28.95 -3.01 -19.74
C ASP A 203 29.75 -4.29 -19.54
N THR A 204 29.98 -4.73 -18.31
CA THR A 204 30.75 -5.95 -17.99
C THR A 204 30.13 -7.21 -18.60
N TRP A 205 28.79 -7.26 -18.65
CA TRP A 205 28.03 -8.38 -19.17
C TRP A 205 27.19 -7.97 -20.38
N CYS A 206 27.10 -8.87 -21.36
CA CYS A 206 26.16 -8.78 -22.48
C CYS A 206 25.26 -10.01 -22.59
N ILE A 207 25.37 -10.94 -21.65
CA ILE A 207 24.44 -12.04 -21.44
C ILE A 207 23.88 -11.95 -20.03
N TYR A 208 22.57 -12.20 -19.89
CA TYR A 208 21.86 -12.07 -18.62
C TYR A 208 21.01 -13.30 -18.37
N PRO A 209 21.00 -13.79 -17.10
CA PRO A 209 20.17 -14.93 -16.75
C PRO A 209 18.68 -14.53 -16.78
N MET A 210 17.85 -15.50 -17.13
CA MET A 210 16.41 -15.37 -16.99
C MET A 210 15.99 -15.60 -15.54
N TYR A 211 14.86 -15.02 -15.15
CA TYR A 211 14.33 -15.07 -13.78
C TYR A 211 14.30 -16.50 -13.20
N ASP A 212 13.73 -17.46 -13.94
CA ASP A 212 13.55 -18.83 -13.45
C ASP A 212 14.88 -19.59 -13.23
N PHE A 213 15.95 -19.14 -13.83
CA PHE A 213 17.29 -19.67 -13.59
C PHE A 213 18.00 -18.94 -12.45
N ALA A 214 17.94 -17.62 -12.44
CA ALA A 214 18.63 -16.79 -11.45
C ALA A 214 18.06 -16.96 -10.05
N HIS A 215 16.75 -16.94 -9.90
CA HIS A 215 16.05 -16.92 -8.63
C HIS A 215 16.37 -18.09 -7.69
N PRO A 216 16.31 -19.37 -8.12
CA PRO A 216 16.71 -20.49 -7.27
C PRO A 216 18.21 -20.47 -6.89
N ILE A 217 19.07 -19.95 -7.76
CA ILE A 217 20.51 -19.81 -7.47
C ILE A 217 20.74 -18.75 -6.39
N GLU A 218 20.12 -17.61 -6.52
CA GLU A 218 20.16 -16.53 -5.52
C GLU A 218 19.71 -17.01 -4.15
N ASP A 219 18.57 -17.71 -4.09
CA ASP A 219 18.05 -18.29 -2.86
C ASP A 219 19.03 -19.29 -2.23
N ALA A 220 19.61 -20.16 -3.05
CA ALA A 220 20.58 -21.16 -2.56
C ALA A 220 21.88 -20.52 -2.05
N ILE A 221 22.42 -19.52 -2.74
CA ILE A 221 23.63 -18.80 -2.32
C ILE A 221 23.42 -18.09 -0.99
N GLU A 222 22.26 -17.47 -0.79
CA GLU A 222 21.93 -16.71 0.42
C GLU A 222 21.49 -17.59 1.59
N GLY A 223 21.35 -18.90 1.39
CA GLY A 223 20.93 -19.83 2.44
C GLY A 223 19.45 -19.71 2.79
N ILE A 224 18.63 -19.25 1.86
CA ILE A 224 17.17 -19.20 2.03
C ILE A 224 16.63 -20.63 2.23
N THR A 225 15.78 -20.81 3.25
CA THR A 225 15.14 -22.09 3.53
C THR A 225 13.77 -22.19 2.86
N HIS A 226 12.92 -21.21 3.09
CA HIS A 226 11.57 -21.15 2.57
C HIS A 226 11.44 -19.94 1.66
N SER A 227 11.38 -20.22 0.36
CA SER A 227 11.26 -19.25 -0.72
C SER A 227 9.78 -18.99 -0.99
N ILE A 228 9.23 -17.96 -0.36
CA ILE A 228 7.80 -17.68 -0.34
C ILE A 228 7.45 -16.65 -1.42
N CYS A 229 6.55 -17.01 -2.33
CA CYS A 229 6.12 -16.18 -3.44
C CYS A 229 4.60 -16.29 -3.69
N THR A 230 4.08 -15.58 -4.68
CA THR A 230 2.66 -15.62 -5.03
C THR A 230 2.32 -16.78 -5.96
N LEU A 231 1.04 -17.15 -6.04
CA LEU A 231 0.52 -18.28 -6.84
C LEU A 231 0.82 -18.17 -8.34
N GLU A 232 1.16 -17.00 -8.84
CA GLU A 232 1.58 -16.84 -10.23
C GLU A 232 2.84 -17.64 -10.58
N PHE A 233 3.62 -18.05 -9.58
CA PHE A 233 4.83 -18.86 -9.73
C PHE A 233 4.63 -20.36 -9.44
N GLU A 234 3.41 -20.81 -9.20
CA GLU A 234 3.14 -22.21 -8.89
C GLU A 234 3.60 -23.14 -10.03
N ASP A 235 3.29 -22.81 -11.26
CA ASP A 235 3.71 -23.57 -12.45
C ASP A 235 5.23 -23.46 -12.72
N HIS A 236 5.91 -22.48 -12.12
CA HIS A 236 7.36 -22.32 -12.21
C HIS A 236 8.12 -23.17 -11.19
N ARG A 237 7.49 -23.65 -10.12
CA ARG A 237 8.14 -24.42 -9.05
C ARG A 237 8.86 -25.67 -9.56
N PRO A 238 8.31 -26.47 -10.50
CA PRO A 238 9.07 -27.63 -11.03
C PRO A 238 10.39 -27.22 -11.67
N LEU A 239 10.48 -26.07 -12.34
CA LEU A 239 11.72 -25.56 -12.91
C LEU A 239 12.67 -25.06 -11.80
N TYR A 240 12.16 -24.39 -10.79
CA TYR A 240 12.93 -24.02 -9.60
C TYR A 240 13.58 -25.24 -8.94
N ASP A 241 12.82 -26.29 -8.69
CA ASP A 241 13.30 -27.54 -8.09
C ASP A 241 14.32 -28.24 -9.00
N TRP A 242 14.11 -28.21 -10.32
CA TRP A 242 15.02 -28.78 -11.30
C TRP A 242 16.39 -28.07 -11.26
N VAL A 243 16.41 -26.74 -11.26
CA VAL A 243 17.65 -25.94 -11.20
C VAL A 243 18.45 -26.26 -9.93
N VAL A 244 17.79 -26.25 -8.78
CA VAL A 244 18.41 -26.52 -7.48
C VAL A 244 18.99 -27.93 -7.44
N ARG A 245 18.25 -28.91 -7.93
CA ARG A 245 18.68 -30.31 -7.97
C ARG A 245 19.86 -30.53 -8.93
N GLU A 246 19.77 -30.02 -10.15
CA GLU A 246 20.81 -30.24 -11.16
C GLU A 246 22.11 -29.51 -10.83
N LEU A 247 22.04 -28.40 -10.10
CA LEU A 247 23.20 -27.69 -9.59
C LEU A 247 23.75 -28.28 -8.28
N GLU A 248 23.03 -29.24 -7.67
CA GLU A 248 23.51 -30.02 -6.52
C GLU A 248 23.81 -29.16 -5.28
N TYR A 249 22.95 -28.17 -5.01
CA TYR A 249 23.09 -27.39 -3.79
C TYR A 249 22.86 -28.25 -2.53
N PRO A 250 23.75 -28.19 -1.51
CA PRO A 250 23.70 -29.07 -0.35
C PRO A 250 22.48 -28.82 0.56
N HIS A 251 21.99 -27.61 0.60
CA HIS A 251 20.84 -27.19 1.40
C HIS A 251 19.82 -26.50 0.48
N PRO A 252 19.05 -27.27 -0.30
CA PRO A 252 18.15 -26.71 -1.31
C PRO A 252 17.02 -25.91 -0.66
N PRO A 253 16.76 -24.67 -1.12
CA PRO A 253 15.58 -23.92 -0.70
C PRO A 253 14.30 -24.57 -1.20
N LYS A 254 13.19 -24.33 -0.50
CA LYS A 254 11.86 -24.83 -0.83
C LYS A 254 10.98 -23.66 -1.25
N GLN A 255 10.48 -23.66 -2.48
CA GLN A 255 9.51 -22.68 -2.93
C GLN A 255 8.10 -23.02 -2.40
N ILE A 256 7.41 -22.01 -1.87
CA ILE A 256 6.04 -22.09 -1.37
C ILE A 256 5.26 -20.91 -1.94
N GLU A 257 4.05 -21.15 -2.43
CA GLU A 257 3.21 -20.12 -3.03
C GLU A 257 1.97 -19.86 -2.18
N PHE A 258 1.57 -18.60 -2.13
CA PHE A 258 0.36 -18.14 -1.46
C PHE A 258 -0.46 -17.20 -2.36
N ALA A 259 -1.73 -17.03 -2.02
CA ALA A 259 -2.65 -16.20 -2.79
C ALA A 259 -2.26 -14.72 -2.78
N LYS A 260 -2.20 -14.13 -3.96
CA LYS A 260 -1.96 -12.69 -4.14
C LYS A 260 -3.12 -11.89 -3.56
N LEU A 261 -2.81 -10.73 -3.03
CA LEU A 261 -3.81 -9.78 -2.55
C LEU A 261 -4.44 -9.03 -3.74
N TYR A 262 -5.74 -9.21 -3.92
CA TYR A 262 -6.57 -8.41 -4.82
C TYR A 262 -7.46 -7.50 -4.00
N LEU A 263 -7.38 -6.20 -4.23
CA LEU A 263 -8.16 -5.20 -3.54
C LEU A 263 -9.17 -4.58 -4.52
N THR A 264 -10.41 -4.42 -4.08
CA THR A 264 -11.46 -3.81 -4.91
C THR A 264 -11.18 -2.34 -5.17
N ASN A 265 -11.59 -1.83 -6.32
CA ASN A 265 -11.60 -0.40 -6.68
C ASN A 265 -10.23 0.30 -6.60
N VAL A 266 -9.14 -0.43 -6.80
CA VAL A 266 -7.78 0.13 -6.81
C VAL A 266 -7.08 -0.09 -8.14
N VAL A 267 -6.11 0.76 -8.43
CA VAL A 267 -5.24 0.67 -9.60
C VAL A 267 -3.83 0.35 -9.12
N THR A 268 -3.29 -0.80 -9.55
CA THR A 268 -1.93 -1.24 -9.21
C THR A 268 -1.04 -1.42 -10.44
N GLY A 269 -1.63 -1.49 -11.63
CA GLY A 269 -0.89 -1.69 -12.89
C GLY A 269 -0.04 -0.47 -13.26
N LYS A 270 1.27 -0.66 -13.36
CA LYS A 270 2.23 0.42 -13.66
C LYS A 270 1.87 1.24 -14.91
N ARG A 271 1.41 0.59 -15.96
CA ARG A 271 0.99 1.24 -17.22
C ARG A 271 -0.13 2.26 -16.98
N TYR A 272 -1.11 1.90 -16.17
CA TYR A 272 -2.26 2.75 -15.86
C TYR A 272 -1.88 3.91 -14.95
N ILE A 273 -1.06 3.65 -13.92
CA ILE A 273 -0.60 4.70 -13.01
C ILE A 273 0.27 5.71 -13.76
N LYS A 274 1.18 5.23 -14.62
CA LYS A 274 2.00 6.10 -15.48
C LYS A 274 1.11 7.03 -16.33
N LYS A 275 0.07 6.48 -16.95
CA LYS A 275 -0.89 7.27 -17.74
C LYS A 275 -1.63 8.30 -16.88
N LEU A 276 -2.09 7.95 -15.69
CA LEU A 276 -2.73 8.90 -14.77
C LEU A 276 -1.82 10.08 -14.41
N VAL A 277 -0.53 9.83 -14.23
CA VAL A 277 0.48 10.87 -13.96
C VAL A 277 0.73 11.72 -15.21
N GLU A 278 0.93 11.11 -16.37
CA GLU A 278 1.17 11.81 -17.64
C GLU A 278 -0.02 12.69 -18.07
N ASP A 279 -1.24 12.22 -17.83
CA ASP A 279 -2.48 12.96 -18.12
C ASP A 279 -2.79 14.04 -17.05
N GLY A 280 -1.99 14.15 -16.00
CA GLY A 280 -2.18 15.12 -14.92
C GLY A 280 -3.41 14.87 -14.04
N ILE A 281 -3.96 13.64 -14.06
CA ILE A 281 -5.11 13.25 -13.23
C ILE A 281 -4.67 13.08 -11.78
N VAL A 282 -3.47 12.55 -11.57
CA VAL A 282 -2.80 12.47 -10.27
C VAL A 282 -1.49 13.26 -10.31
N ASP A 283 -1.04 13.76 -9.15
CA ASP A 283 0.15 14.60 -9.04
C ASP A 283 1.47 13.83 -9.01
N GLY A 284 1.43 12.51 -8.88
CA GLY A 284 2.60 11.65 -8.87
C GLY A 284 2.26 10.23 -8.43
N TRP A 285 3.28 9.39 -8.28
CA TRP A 285 3.13 8.02 -7.84
C TRP A 285 2.75 7.87 -6.36
N ASP A 286 2.90 8.93 -5.60
CA ASP A 286 2.51 9.04 -4.19
C ASP A 286 1.22 9.83 -3.98
N ASP A 287 0.46 10.10 -5.03
CA ASP A 287 -0.85 10.75 -4.90
C ASP A 287 -1.74 9.96 -3.94
N PRO A 288 -2.36 10.62 -2.94
CA PRO A 288 -3.17 9.94 -1.92
C PRO A 288 -4.34 9.10 -2.42
N ARG A 289 -4.72 9.21 -3.69
CA ARG A 289 -5.75 8.37 -4.33
C ARG A 289 -5.22 7.02 -4.80
N LEU A 290 -3.91 6.82 -4.81
CA LEU A 290 -3.26 5.57 -5.20
C LEU A 290 -3.02 4.67 -3.97
N VAL A 291 -2.59 3.43 -4.24
CA VAL A 291 -2.29 2.43 -3.20
C VAL A 291 -0.83 1.97 -3.23
N SER A 292 0.06 2.77 -3.80
CA SER A 292 1.49 2.60 -3.54
C SER A 292 1.76 2.80 -2.04
N ILE A 293 2.80 2.18 -1.51
CA ILE A 293 3.17 2.38 -0.09
C ILE A 293 3.43 3.87 0.18
N ALA A 294 4.11 4.54 -0.74
CA ALA A 294 4.34 5.98 -0.65
C ALA A 294 3.04 6.80 -0.62
N ALA A 295 2.05 6.44 -1.44
CA ALA A 295 0.75 7.10 -1.45
C ALA A 295 -0.04 6.88 -0.16
N LEU A 296 -0.07 5.65 0.35
CA LEU A 296 -0.73 5.33 1.61
C LEU A 296 -0.08 6.10 2.78
N ARG A 297 1.23 6.15 2.82
CA ARG A 297 1.98 6.91 3.81
C ARG A 297 1.70 8.41 3.74
N ARG A 298 1.73 9.02 2.54
CA ARG A 298 1.40 10.42 2.33
C ARG A 298 -0.03 10.76 2.74
N ARG A 299 -0.96 9.85 2.48
CA ARG A 299 -2.37 10.01 2.88
C ARG A 299 -2.54 9.98 4.39
N GLY A 300 -1.66 9.30 5.13
CA GLY A 300 -1.68 9.22 6.59
C GLY A 300 -1.94 7.82 7.16
N PHE A 301 -1.88 6.78 6.33
CA PHE A 301 -1.90 5.40 6.82
C PHE A 301 -0.68 5.13 7.70
N THR A 302 -0.83 4.25 8.67
CA THR A 302 0.21 3.85 9.60
C THR A 302 0.72 2.45 9.30
N PRO A 303 1.97 2.11 9.64
CA PRO A 303 2.47 0.74 9.54
C PRO A 303 1.57 -0.25 10.30
N GLU A 304 1.09 0.13 11.47
CA GLU A 304 0.23 -0.69 12.33
C GLU A 304 -1.11 -1.00 11.64
N SER A 305 -1.70 -0.03 10.94
CA SER A 305 -2.95 -0.24 10.19
C SER A 305 -2.76 -1.18 9.00
N ILE A 306 -1.63 -1.07 8.30
CA ILE A 306 -1.29 -1.97 7.19
C ILE A 306 -1.06 -3.40 7.72
N LYS A 307 -0.34 -3.54 8.83
CA LYS A 307 -0.16 -4.84 9.47
C LYS A 307 -1.49 -5.47 9.89
N MET A 308 -2.36 -4.70 10.55
CA MET A 308 -3.71 -5.17 10.92
C MET A 308 -4.49 -5.65 9.69
N PHE A 309 -4.44 -4.88 8.60
CA PHE A 309 -5.10 -5.24 7.35
C PHE A 309 -4.56 -6.55 6.76
N VAL A 310 -3.24 -6.72 6.71
CA VAL A 310 -2.60 -7.94 6.22
C VAL A 310 -2.96 -9.15 7.10
N ASP A 311 -2.97 -8.98 8.41
CA ASP A 311 -3.37 -10.03 9.35
C ASP A 311 -4.84 -10.45 9.14
N LEU A 312 -5.74 -9.49 8.92
CA LEU A 312 -7.15 -9.78 8.62
C LEU A 312 -7.35 -10.47 7.26
N CYS A 313 -6.52 -10.17 6.26
CA CYS A 313 -6.56 -10.88 4.97
C CYS A 313 -6.22 -12.36 5.10
N GLY A 314 -5.39 -12.71 6.07
CA GLY A 314 -4.90 -14.07 6.27
C GLY A 314 -4.00 -14.56 5.14
N VAL A 315 -3.59 -15.81 5.24
CA VAL A 315 -2.71 -16.49 4.27
C VAL A 315 -3.38 -17.77 3.79
N SER A 316 -3.64 -17.86 2.48
CA SER A 316 -4.27 -19.02 1.87
C SER A 316 -3.70 -19.30 0.48
N LYS A 317 -4.10 -20.43 -0.12
CA LYS A 317 -3.82 -20.78 -1.52
C LYS A 317 -4.97 -20.42 -2.48
N ALA A 318 -6.06 -19.85 -1.99
CA ALA A 318 -7.19 -19.46 -2.81
C ALA A 318 -7.16 -17.94 -3.06
N ASN A 319 -7.09 -17.53 -4.32
CA ASN A 319 -7.21 -16.13 -4.68
C ASN A 319 -8.59 -15.60 -4.29
N SER A 320 -8.61 -14.49 -3.58
CA SER A 320 -9.83 -13.80 -3.18
C SER A 320 -9.65 -12.29 -3.34
N SER A 321 -10.75 -11.61 -3.65
CA SER A 321 -10.78 -10.16 -3.66
C SER A 321 -11.20 -9.65 -2.28
N VAL A 322 -10.45 -8.69 -1.75
CA VAL A 322 -10.69 -8.05 -0.47
C VAL A 322 -11.31 -6.68 -0.71
N ASP A 323 -12.37 -6.36 0.04
CA ASP A 323 -13.01 -5.05 -0.04
C ASP A 323 -12.07 -3.96 0.51
N TYR A 324 -11.90 -2.88 -0.24
CA TYR A 324 -11.14 -1.70 0.18
C TYR A 324 -11.63 -1.13 1.52
N ALA A 325 -12.91 -1.27 1.82
CA ALA A 325 -13.49 -0.85 3.10
C ALA A 325 -12.84 -1.53 4.32
N MET A 326 -12.26 -2.72 4.16
CA MET A 326 -11.50 -3.38 5.24
C MET A 326 -10.19 -2.64 5.55
N LEU A 327 -9.49 -2.14 4.54
CA LEU A 327 -8.31 -1.31 4.74
C LEU A 327 -8.67 0.00 5.46
N GLU A 328 -9.77 0.63 5.07
CA GLU A 328 -10.30 1.83 5.73
C GLU A 328 -10.72 1.56 7.19
N TYR A 329 -11.30 0.41 7.45
CA TYR A 329 -11.62 -0.03 8.81
C TYR A 329 -10.35 -0.10 9.67
N CYS A 330 -9.28 -0.71 9.17
CA CYS A 330 -8.03 -0.87 9.91
C CYS A 330 -7.41 0.47 10.30
N ILE A 331 -7.40 1.45 9.40
CA ILE A 331 -6.85 2.77 9.72
C ILE A 331 -7.72 3.53 10.72
N ARG A 332 -9.06 3.42 10.66
CA ARG A 332 -9.93 4.01 11.68
C ARG A 332 -9.67 3.44 13.05
N GLU A 333 -9.58 2.11 13.16
CA GLU A 333 -9.32 1.44 14.43
C GLU A 333 -7.96 1.83 15.01
N ASP A 334 -6.94 1.96 14.18
CA ASP A 334 -5.62 2.38 14.63
C ASP A 334 -5.58 3.83 15.13
N LEU A 335 -6.24 4.74 14.43
CA LEU A 335 -6.17 6.17 14.73
C LEU A 335 -7.10 6.62 15.87
N LYS A 336 -8.24 5.96 16.08
CA LYS A 336 -9.28 6.46 17.00
C LYS A 336 -8.81 6.72 18.42
N LEU A 337 -7.89 5.93 18.93
CA LEU A 337 -7.32 6.09 20.28
C LEU A 337 -5.97 6.82 20.30
N LYS A 338 -5.35 7.02 19.15
CA LYS A 338 -3.99 7.54 19.05
C LYS A 338 -3.92 9.01 18.65
N ARG A 339 -4.99 9.55 18.08
CA ARG A 339 -4.94 10.90 17.49
C ARG A 339 -5.81 11.91 18.21
N PRO A 340 -5.33 13.17 18.33
CA PRO A 340 -6.13 14.26 18.86
C PRO A 340 -7.37 14.52 18.02
N ARG A 341 -8.47 14.86 18.70
CA ARG A 341 -9.73 15.26 18.10
C ARG A 341 -9.83 16.77 18.10
N MET A 342 -9.87 17.36 16.91
CA MET A 342 -9.85 18.79 16.69
C MET A 342 -11.14 19.22 15.98
N MET A 343 -11.52 20.47 16.14
CA MET A 343 -12.67 21.02 15.43
C MET A 343 -12.24 21.76 14.18
N ALA A 344 -12.87 21.42 13.06
CA ALA A 344 -12.69 22.04 11.75
C ALA A 344 -14.04 22.14 11.06
N VAL A 345 -14.35 23.29 10.50
CA VAL A 345 -15.61 23.59 9.81
C VAL A 345 -15.34 23.70 8.32
N MET A 346 -15.92 22.78 7.55
CA MET A 346 -15.64 22.64 6.10
C MET A 346 -16.51 23.55 5.23
N ASP A 347 -17.78 23.73 5.59
CA ASP A 347 -18.73 24.62 4.91
C ASP A 347 -19.34 25.59 5.93
N PRO A 348 -18.62 26.68 6.23
CA PRO A 348 -18.96 27.54 7.38
C PRO A 348 -20.15 28.46 7.13
N ILE A 349 -21.00 28.58 8.15
CA ILE A 349 -21.89 29.70 8.36
C ILE A 349 -21.65 30.31 9.75
N LYS A 350 -21.94 31.59 9.89
CA LYS A 350 -21.75 32.30 11.14
C LYS A 350 -22.88 31.97 12.12
N LEU A 351 -22.54 31.72 13.38
CA LEU A 351 -23.45 31.64 14.50
C LEU A 351 -23.17 32.78 15.48
N VAL A 352 -24.17 33.57 15.80
CA VAL A 352 -24.07 34.70 16.74
C VAL A 352 -24.87 34.35 18.00
N ILE A 353 -24.22 34.47 19.16
CA ILE A 353 -24.85 34.29 20.46
C ILE A 353 -25.20 35.66 21.01
N ASP A 354 -26.50 36.05 20.89
CA ASP A 354 -26.96 37.42 21.14
C ASP A 354 -26.83 37.85 22.60
N ASN A 355 -26.90 36.92 23.54
CA ASN A 355 -26.74 37.20 24.97
C ASN A 355 -25.34 36.93 25.55
N TYR A 356 -24.36 36.70 24.72
CA TYR A 356 -22.98 36.57 25.16
C TYR A 356 -22.35 37.97 25.33
N PRO A 357 -21.55 38.22 26.38
CA PRO A 357 -20.94 39.52 26.61
C PRO A 357 -20.12 40.03 25.41
N GLU A 358 -20.39 41.24 24.96
CA GLU A 358 -19.76 41.84 23.81
C GLU A 358 -18.23 41.96 24.01
N GLY A 359 -17.46 41.56 22.99
CA GLY A 359 -16.00 41.65 22.97
C GLY A 359 -15.28 40.64 23.89
N GLN A 360 -16.03 39.79 24.61
CA GLN A 360 -15.41 38.79 25.48
C GLN A 360 -14.98 37.57 24.67
N VAL A 361 -13.74 37.14 24.90
CA VAL A 361 -13.21 35.84 24.47
C VAL A 361 -12.74 35.09 25.70
N GLU A 362 -13.32 33.94 25.94
CA GLU A 362 -12.86 33.04 27.03
C GLU A 362 -12.17 31.81 26.41
N TYR A 363 -11.40 31.10 27.24
CA TYR A 363 -10.73 29.87 26.81
C TYR A 363 -11.31 28.70 27.60
N LEU A 364 -11.79 27.70 26.85
CA LEU A 364 -12.42 26.50 27.40
C LEU A 364 -11.45 25.32 27.30
N GLU A 365 -11.42 24.50 28.32
CA GLU A 365 -10.65 23.27 28.28
C GLU A 365 -11.36 22.21 27.43
N ALA A 366 -10.65 21.64 26.46
CA ALA A 366 -11.13 20.56 25.62
C ALA A 366 -10.18 19.37 25.69
N PRO A 367 -10.67 18.15 26.02
CA PRO A 367 -9.83 16.97 25.97
C PRO A 367 -9.38 16.70 24.54
N ASN A 368 -8.11 16.35 24.35
CA ASN A 368 -7.58 16.03 23.03
C ASN A 368 -8.17 14.72 22.49
N ASN A 369 -8.50 13.79 23.37
CA ASN A 369 -9.24 12.57 23.01
C ASN A 369 -9.97 12.04 24.25
N MET A 370 -11.30 11.99 24.22
CA MET A 370 -12.12 11.54 25.36
C MET A 370 -11.91 10.06 25.72
N GLU A 371 -11.39 9.26 24.79
CA GLU A 371 -11.13 7.83 25.01
C GLU A 371 -9.68 7.53 25.36
N ASN A 372 -8.80 8.55 25.35
CA ASN A 372 -7.39 8.41 25.71
C ASN A 372 -6.89 9.66 26.46
N GLU A 373 -7.01 9.63 27.77
CA GLU A 373 -6.60 10.73 28.66
C GLU A 373 -5.09 11.05 28.57
N ALA A 374 -4.26 10.10 28.14
CA ALA A 374 -2.82 10.32 27.97
C ALA A 374 -2.49 11.39 26.91
N LEU A 375 -3.40 11.70 26.01
CA LEU A 375 -3.25 12.78 25.03
C LEU A 375 -3.48 14.18 25.64
N GLY A 376 -3.94 14.27 26.89
CA GLY A 376 -4.14 15.52 27.60
C GLY A 376 -5.30 16.35 27.07
N SER A 377 -5.22 17.65 27.31
CA SER A 377 -6.23 18.63 26.92
C SER A 377 -5.58 19.89 26.32
N ARG A 378 -6.39 20.74 25.73
CA ARG A 378 -6.00 22.04 25.18
C ARG A 378 -7.02 23.11 25.54
N GLN A 379 -6.60 24.37 25.44
CA GLN A 379 -7.49 25.51 25.59
C GLN A 379 -8.01 25.96 24.22
N ILE A 380 -9.32 26.10 24.07
CA ILE A 380 -9.96 26.56 22.83
C ILE A 380 -10.65 27.90 23.08
N PRO A 381 -10.51 28.88 22.18
CA PRO A 381 -11.18 30.17 22.32
C PRO A 381 -12.70 30.02 22.06
N PHE A 382 -13.50 30.75 22.83
CA PHE A 382 -14.96 30.84 22.69
C PHE A 382 -15.41 32.29 22.84
N SER A 383 -16.30 32.74 21.96
CA SER A 383 -16.89 34.07 21.99
C SER A 383 -18.35 34.06 21.55
N GLY A 384 -18.94 35.23 21.42
CA GLY A 384 -20.28 35.40 20.89
C GLY A 384 -20.41 35.18 19.37
N GLU A 385 -19.31 35.00 18.65
CA GLU A 385 -19.30 34.75 17.21
C GLU A 385 -18.52 33.48 16.88
N LEU A 386 -19.20 32.51 16.27
CA LEU A 386 -18.65 31.21 15.91
C LEU A 386 -18.89 30.91 14.44
N TYR A 387 -18.12 29.96 13.89
CA TYR A 387 -18.48 29.25 12.66
C TYR A 387 -18.95 27.84 12.99
N ILE A 388 -20.01 27.43 12.32
CA ILE A 388 -20.56 26.06 12.38
C ILE A 388 -20.71 25.52 10.97
N GLU A 389 -20.90 24.21 10.83
CA GLU A 389 -21.24 23.62 9.53
C GLU A 389 -22.61 24.10 9.06
N ARG A 390 -22.73 24.44 7.78
CA ARG A 390 -24.00 24.84 7.16
C ARG A 390 -25.09 23.80 7.38
N ASP A 391 -24.78 22.53 7.26
CA ASP A 391 -25.71 21.42 7.44
C ASP A 391 -26.18 21.23 8.89
N ASP A 392 -25.57 21.92 9.84
CA ASP A 392 -26.01 21.90 11.24
C ASP A 392 -27.17 22.86 11.54
N PHE A 393 -27.60 23.61 10.53
CA PHE A 393 -28.83 24.43 10.61
C PHE A 393 -29.76 24.15 9.42
N MET A 394 -31.04 24.05 9.68
CA MET A 394 -32.09 23.96 8.66
C MET A 394 -33.28 24.87 9.00
N ILE A 395 -33.88 25.52 7.99
CA ILE A 395 -35.09 26.33 8.15
C ILE A 395 -36.28 25.43 8.43
N ASP A 396 -36.52 24.45 7.56
CA ASP A 396 -37.60 23.47 7.64
C ASP A 396 -37.05 22.06 7.76
N PRO A 397 -36.67 21.61 8.96
CA PRO A 397 -36.01 20.33 9.12
C PRO A 397 -36.97 19.15 9.04
N PRO A 398 -36.55 17.98 8.54
CA PRO A 398 -37.31 16.76 8.64
C PRO A 398 -37.45 16.30 10.09
N ARG A 399 -38.49 15.53 10.40
CA ARG A 399 -38.87 15.10 11.78
C ARG A 399 -37.72 14.44 12.56
N LYS A 400 -36.76 13.81 11.89
CA LYS A 400 -35.61 13.12 12.51
C LYS A 400 -34.36 14.00 12.69
N TYR A 401 -34.41 15.26 12.27
CA TYR A 401 -33.28 16.17 12.38
C TYR A 401 -33.06 16.56 13.86
N LYS A 402 -31.82 16.49 14.30
CA LYS A 402 -31.44 16.67 15.71
C LYS A 402 -30.45 17.81 15.93
N ARG A 403 -30.30 18.71 14.96
CA ARG A 403 -29.39 19.84 15.02
C ARG A 403 -30.20 21.16 15.11
N LEU A 404 -29.62 22.29 14.74
CA LEU A 404 -30.24 23.60 14.92
C LEU A 404 -31.38 23.87 13.92
N PHE A 405 -32.45 24.33 14.44
CA PHE A 405 -33.55 25.05 13.76
C PHE A 405 -34.19 25.97 14.78
N VAL A 406 -34.96 26.96 14.35
CA VAL A 406 -35.57 27.93 15.25
C VAL A 406 -36.37 27.23 16.37
N GLY A 407 -36.02 27.52 17.61
CA GLY A 407 -36.62 26.96 18.81
C GLY A 407 -35.92 25.71 19.37
N THR A 408 -34.92 25.15 18.71
CA THR A 408 -34.16 23.98 19.25
C THR A 408 -32.97 24.39 20.09
N GLU A 409 -32.70 23.56 21.09
CA GLU A 409 -31.49 23.62 21.91
C GLU A 409 -30.54 22.49 21.53
N VAL A 410 -29.25 22.83 21.34
CA VAL A 410 -28.16 21.87 21.09
C VAL A 410 -26.96 22.16 21.99
N ARG A 411 -26.09 21.19 22.12
CA ARG A 411 -24.79 21.37 22.79
C ARG A 411 -23.75 21.82 21.75
N LEU A 412 -23.08 22.93 22.02
CA LEU A 412 -21.79 23.24 21.42
C LEU A 412 -20.71 22.43 22.13
N MET A 413 -19.99 21.62 21.38
CA MET A 413 -19.02 20.66 21.93
C MET A 413 -18.02 21.35 22.89
N ASN A 414 -17.87 20.80 24.08
CA ASN A 414 -17.00 21.33 25.17
C ASN A 414 -17.32 22.77 25.62
N ALA A 415 -18.44 23.34 25.24
CA ALA A 415 -18.79 24.73 25.55
C ALA A 415 -20.10 24.86 26.31
N TYR A 416 -21.18 25.24 25.65
CA TYR A 416 -22.47 25.55 26.26
C TYR A 416 -23.63 24.97 25.47
N PHE A 417 -24.80 24.94 26.09
CA PHE A 417 -26.06 24.76 25.38
C PHE A 417 -26.44 26.08 24.75
N VAL A 418 -26.90 26.01 23.49
CA VAL A 418 -27.46 27.16 22.77
C VAL A 418 -28.84 26.83 22.22
N THR A 419 -29.75 27.82 22.26
CA THR A 419 -31.10 27.73 21.67
C THR A 419 -31.14 28.66 20.47
N CYS A 420 -31.55 28.14 19.32
CA CYS A 420 -31.69 28.93 18.11
C CYS A 420 -32.93 29.83 18.21
N THR A 421 -32.76 31.14 18.01
CA THR A 421 -33.79 32.16 18.07
C THR A 421 -34.20 32.71 16.71
N GLY A 422 -33.35 32.57 15.71
CA GLY A 422 -33.60 33.09 14.39
C GLY A 422 -32.43 32.90 13.42
N TYR A 423 -32.56 33.43 12.24
CA TYR A 423 -31.55 33.40 11.20
C TYR A 423 -31.67 34.57 10.24
N GLU A 424 -30.57 34.87 9.53
CA GLU A 424 -30.52 35.81 8.44
C GLU A 424 -30.23 35.07 7.13
N ALA A 425 -31.02 35.31 6.10
CA ALA A 425 -30.82 34.71 4.79
C ALA A 425 -30.91 35.77 3.68
N ASP A 426 -30.21 35.49 2.58
CA ASP A 426 -30.30 36.27 1.35
C ASP A 426 -31.67 36.06 0.67
N ASP A 427 -31.97 36.88 -0.36
CA ASP A 427 -33.21 36.81 -1.13
C ASP A 427 -33.44 35.44 -1.81
N ASP A 428 -32.36 34.70 -2.09
CA ASP A 428 -32.39 33.35 -2.66
C ASP A 428 -32.61 32.24 -1.60
N GLY A 429 -32.74 32.62 -0.32
CA GLY A 429 -32.92 31.70 0.79
C GLY A 429 -31.60 31.14 1.38
N THR A 430 -30.44 31.61 0.91
CA THR A 430 -29.13 31.19 1.44
C THR A 430 -28.93 31.77 2.83
N VAL A 431 -28.82 30.91 3.85
CA VAL A 431 -28.61 31.33 5.25
C VAL A 431 -27.17 31.83 5.41
N ARG A 432 -27.04 33.03 6.01
CA ARG A 432 -25.73 33.68 6.28
C ARG A 432 -25.38 33.67 7.75
N VAL A 433 -26.35 33.88 8.63
CA VAL A 433 -26.16 33.98 10.06
C VAL A 433 -27.24 33.20 10.78
N VAL A 434 -26.87 32.46 11.80
CA VAL A 434 -27.78 31.82 12.73
C VAL A 434 -27.68 32.53 14.07
N HIS A 435 -28.81 32.96 14.64
CA HIS A 435 -28.90 33.61 15.94
C HIS A 435 -29.29 32.62 17.02
N CYS A 436 -28.54 32.65 18.13
CA CYS A 436 -28.77 31.81 19.29
C CYS A 436 -28.69 32.61 20.59
N THR A 437 -29.25 32.06 21.66
CA THR A 437 -28.92 32.42 23.03
C THR A 437 -28.21 31.23 23.71
N TYR A 438 -27.29 31.50 24.61
CA TYR A 438 -26.62 30.46 25.39
C TYR A 438 -27.09 30.42 26.84
N ASP A 439 -26.96 29.26 27.46
CA ASP A 439 -27.17 29.09 28.89
C ASP A 439 -25.80 29.07 29.60
N PRO A 440 -25.48 30.16 30.38
CA PRO A 440 -24.18 30.26 31.05
C PRO A 440 -23.91 29.14 32.07
N GLU A 441 -24.95 28.54 32.64
CA GLU A 441 -24.82 27.48 33.64
C GLU A 441 -24.41 26.13 33.02
N THR A 442 -24.43 26.00 31.70
CA THR A 442 -24.06 24.77 30.99
C THR A 442 -22.59 24.72 30.57
N LYS A 443 -21.72 25.52 31.18
CA LYS A 443 -20.27 25.53 30.86
C LYS A 443 -19.68 24.13 30.98
N GLY A 444 -18.91 23.74 29.96
CA GLY A 444 -18.38 22.39 29.81
C GLY A 444 -19.34 21.40 29.14
N GLY A 445 -20.52 21.83 28.73
CA GLY A 445 -21.46 21.07 27.89
C GLY A 445 -22.44 20.17 28.64
N ASN A 446 -22.68 20.43 29.94
CA ASN A 446 -23.71 19.73 30.73
C ASN A 446 -24.59 20.73 31.46
N ALA A 447 -25.89 20.40 31.59
CA ALA A 447 -26.85 21.22 32.31
C ALA A 447 -26.97 20.79 33.79
N PRO A 448 -26.89 21.74 34.75
CA PRO A 448 -27.05 21.43 36.19
C PRO A 448 -28.40 20.83 36.55
N ASP A 449 -29.45 21.17 35.78
CA ASP A 449 -30.80 20.65 35.97
C ASP A 449 -31.00 19.23 35.35
N GLY A 450 -29.94 18.67 34.79
CA GLY A 450 -29.95 17.31 34.21
C GLY A 450 -30.70 17.17 32.89
N ARG A 451 -31.19 18.29 32.28
CA ARG A 451 -31.82 18.21 30.97
C ARG A 451 -30.84 17.74 29.89
N LYS A 452 -31.37 16.98 28.94
CA LYS A 452 -30.56 16.40 27.83
C LYS A 452 -30.96 17.08 26.53
N VAL A 453 -29.95 17.45 25.72
CA VAL A 453 -30.13 17.91 24.34
C VAL A 453 -29.98 16.76 23.37
N LYS A 454 -30.67 16.83 22.23
CA LYS A 454 -30.66 15.75 21.23
C LYS A 454 -29.48 15.80 20.31
N GLY A 455 -28.79 16.94 20.16
CA GLY A 455 -27.68 17.14 19.25
C GLY A 455 -26.49 17.80 19.88
N THR A 456 -25.30 17.42 19.42
CA THR A 456 -24.05 18.10 19.70
C THR A 456 -23.41 18.46 18.38
N ILE A 457 -23.00 19.73 18.24
CA ILE A 457 -22.33 20.24 17.04
C ILE A 457 -20.93 20.75 17.38
N HIS A 458 -20.03 20.68 16.41
CA HIS A 458 -18.71 21.28 16.51
C HIS A 458 -18.72 22.71 15.95
N TRP A 459 -17.73 23.46 16.29
CA TRP A 459 -17.65 24.89 16.02
C TRP A 459 -16.18 25.36 16.08
N VAL A 460 -15.93 26.54 15.55
CA VAL A 460 -14.66 27.29 15.77
C VAL A 460 -14.99 28.74 16.08
N GLU A 461 -14.20 29.37 16.94
CA GLU A 461 -14.38 30.78 17.34
C GLU A 461 -13.96 31.69 16.18
N ALA A 462 -14.82 32.64 15.77
CA ALA A 462 -14.69 33.35 14.51
C ALA A 462 -13.46 34.25 14.40
N SER A 463 -13.07 34.95 15.48
CA SER A 463 -11.93 35.90 15.44
C SER A 463 -10.56 35.21 15.47
N ASN A 464 -10.49 34.00 16.05
CA ASN A 464 -9.26 33.21 16.17
C ASN A 464 -9.19 32.06 15.15
N ALA A 465 -10.26 31.73 14.46
CA ALA A 465 -10.27 30.69 13.44
C ALA A 465 -9.24 30.97 12.35
N LYS A 466 -8.58 29.92 11.91
CA LYS A 466 -7.61 29.98 10.83
C LYS A 466 -8.14 29.25 9.60
N LYS A 467 -7.72 29.70 8.42
CA LYS A 467 -8.05 29.02 7.17
C LYS A 467 -7.02 27.94 6.88
N ALA A 468 -7.49 26.75 6.54
CA ALA A 468 -6.65 25.66 6.07
C ALA A 468 -7.24 25.03 4.80
N THR A 469 -6.36 24.58 3.92
CA THR A 469 -6.76 23.80 2.75
C THR A 469 -7.01 22.36 3.17
N VAL A 470 -8.15 21.82 2.77
CA VAL A 470 -8.53 20.44 3.05
C VAL A 470 -8.85 19.73 1.74
N ARG A 471 -8.25 18.57 1.53
CA ARG A 471 -8.44 17.72 0.37
C ARG A 471 -9.27 16.50 0.74
N LEU A 472 -10.42 16.37 0.10
CA LEU A 472 -11.35 15.27 0.29
C LEU A 472 -11.19 14.30 -0.88
N TYR A 473 -10.60 13.14 -0.61
CA TYR A 473 -10.34 12.12 -1.60
C TYR A 473 -11.45 11.08 -1.64
N GLU A 474 -11.87 10.74 -2.84
CA GLU A 474 -12.73 9.61 -3.18
C GLU A 474 -11.94 8.62 -4.05
N ASN A 475 -12.53 7.48 -4.37
CA ASN A 475 -11.88 6.50 -5.24
C ASN A 475 -11.52 7.10 -6.59
N ILE A 476 -10.30 6.78 -7.07
CA ILE A 476 -9.80 7.23 -8.37
C ILE A 476 -10.60 6.63 -9.53
N VAL A 477 -11.23 5.49 -9.31
CA VAL A 477 -12.07 4.82 -10.30
C VAL A 477 -13.54 4.95 -9.96
N ASP A 478 -14.38 4.93 -11.00
CA ASP A 478 -15.83 4.91 -10.86
C ASP A 478 -16.28 3.50 -10.42
N GLU A 479 -16.72 3.38 -9.16
CA GLU A 479 -17.09 2.09 -8.57
C GLU A 479 -18.28 1.42 -9.25
N GLU A 480 -19.22 2.20 -9.78
CA GLU A 480 -20.41 1.68 -10.45
C GLU A 480 -20.07 1.07 -11.82
N LYS A 481 -19.12 1.67 -12.53
CA LYS A 481 -18.64 1.20 -13.84
C LYS A 481 -17.58 0.12 -13.74
N GLY A 482 -16.97 -0.04 -12.56
CA GLY A 482 -15.81 -0.91 -12.35
C GLY A 482 -14.50 -0.26 -12.77
N VAL A 483 -13.37 -0.92 -12.47
CA VAL A 483 -12.02 -0.35 -12.66
C VAL A 483 -11.72 -0.10 -14.14
N TYR A 484 -12.08 -1.04 -15.00
CA TYR A 484 -11.74 -0.98 -16.42
C TYR A 484 -12.98 -0.92 -17.31
N ASN A 485 -12.90 -0.12 -18.36
CA ASN A 485 -13.86 -0.11 -19.44
C ASN A 485 -13.78 -1.44 -20.21
N LYS A 486 -14.92 -2.09 -20.40
CA LYS A 486 -15.01 -3.40 -21.07
C LYS A 486 -14.74 -3.35 -22.57
N GLU A 487 -14.90 -2.19 -23.19
CA GLU A 487 -14.76 -2.03 -24.65
C GLU A 487 -13.29 -1.86 -25.06
N ASP A 488 -12.53 -1.06 -24.34
CA ASP A 488 -11.16 -0.68 -24.71
C ASP A 488 -10.09 -0.96 -23.65
N GLY A 489 -10.50 -1.45 -22.46
CA GLY A 489 -9.58 -1.75 -21.35
C GLY A 489 -8.97 -0.53 -20.67
N SER A 490 -9.46 0.68 -20.98
CA SER A 490 -9.04 1.90 -20.28
C SER A 490 -9.60 1.97 -18.87
N LEU A 491 -9.04 2.86 -18.03
CA LEU A 491 -9.57 3.10 -16.70
C LEU A 491 -10.87 3.91 -16.75
N ASN A 492 -11.85 3.49 -15.95
CA ASN A 492 -13.03 4.31 -15.65
C ASN A 492 -12.68 5.31 -14.54
N VAL A 493 -12.06 6.43 -14.91
CA VAL A 493 -11.61 7.44 -13.95
C VAL A 493 -12.82 8.18 -13.36
N ASN A 494 -12.83 8.34 -12.03
CA ASN A 494 -13.79 9.17 -11.33
C ASN A 494 -13.35 10.65 -11.41
N PRO A 495 -14.09 11.52 -12.12
CA PRO A 495 -13.73 12.92 -12.26
C PRO A 495 -13.86 13.70 -10.93
N ASN A 496 -14.58 13.17 -9.96
CA ASN A 496 -14.82 13.76 -8.65
C ASN A 496 -13.96 13.11 -7.55
N SER A 497 -12.83 12.49 -7.92
CA SER A 497 -11.95 11.80 -6.97
C SER A 497 -11.22 12.73 -5.99
N LEU A 498 -11.19 14.02 -6.26
CA LEU A 498 -10.62 15.04 -5.39
C LEU A 498 -11.52 16.28 -5.34
N THR A 499 -11.91 16.66 -4.13
CA THR A 499 -12.55 17.94 -3.84
C THR A 499 -11.67 18.71 -2.86
N THR A 500 -11.34 19.96 -3.18
CA THR A 500 -10.56 20.82 -2.31
C THR A 500 -11.47 21.89 -1.72
N VAL A 501 -11.43 22.03 -0.40
CA VAL A 501 -12.21 23.06 0.33
C VAL A 501 -11.28 23.89 1.22
N THR A 502 -11.71 25.10 1.55
CA THR A 502 -11.07 25.92 2.57
C THR A 502 -11.89 25.80 3.85
N ALA A 503 -11.31 25.18 4.87
CA ALA A 503 -11.94 25.02 6.18
C ALA A 503 -11.53 26.14 7.13
N TYR A 504 -12.41 26.49 8.08
CA TYR A 504 -12.03 27.21 9.29
C TYR A 504 -11.69 26.21 10.39
N VAL A 505 -10.52 26.36 10.99
CA VAL A 505 -9.96 25.38 11.93
C VAL A 505 -9.52 26.04 13.23
N GLU A 506 -9.40 25.25 14.28
CA GLU A 506 -8.79 25.68 15.55
C GLU A 506 -7.35 26.21 15.31
N PRO A 507 -6.95 27.27 16.03
CA PRO A 507 -5.60 27.84 15.86
C PRO A 507 -4.46 26.85 16.04
N ALA A 508 -4.61 25.88 16.94
CA ALA A 508 -3.61 24.86 17.22
C ALA A 508 -3.24 23.99 16.00
N LEU A 509 -4.14 23.86 15.02
CA LEU A 509 -3.88 23.09 13.78
C LEU A 509 -2.86 23.78 12.85
N MET A 510 -2.56 25.08 13.06
CA MET A 510 -1.54 25.78 12.28
C MET A 510 -0.11 25.31 12.57
N GLU A 511 0.09 24.64 13.69
CA GLU A 511 1.39 24.06 14.09
C GLU A 511 1.62 22.66 13.51
N ALA A 512 0.66 22.10 12.79
CA ALA A 512 0.75 20.78 12.18
C ALA A 512 1.91 20.69 11.19
N LYS A 513 2.70 19.64 11.34
CA LYS A 513 3.82 19.30 10.46
C LYS A 513 3.42 18.14 9.55
N GLY A 514 4.11 17.99 8.44
CA GLY A 514 3.90 16.86 7.53
C GLY A 514 3.84 15.52 8.28
N TYR A 515 2.85 14.71 7.95
CA TYR A 515 2.46 13.46 8.59
C TYR A 515 1.74 13.57 9.95
N ASP A 516 1.62 14.73 10.57
CA ASP A 516 0.76 14.88 11.74
C ASP A 516 -0.70 14.60 11.35
N SER A 517 -1.36 13.77 12.12
CA SER A 517 -2.74 13.38 11.84
C SER A 517 -3.68 13.63 13.02
N TYR A 518 -4.94 13.91 12.68
CA TYR A 518 -5.97 14.32 13.62
C TYR A 518 -7.31 13.69 13.22
N GLN A 519 -8.19 13.51 14.19
CA GLN A 519 -9.60 13.38 13.88
C GLN A 519 -10.22 14.78 13.83
N PHE A 520 -10.80 15.15 12.68
CA PHE A 520 -11.68 16.31 12.64
C PHE A 520 -13.07 15.86 13.07
N VAL A 521 -13.50 16.39 14.20
CA VAL A 521 -14.72 15.95 14.88
C VAL A 521 -15.88 15.88 13.91
N ARG A 522 -16.58 14.73 13.89
CA ARG A 522 -17.75 14.43 13.03
C ARG A 522 -17.45 14.35 11.51
N ASN A 523 -16.23 14.67 11.08
CA ASN A 523 -15.85 14.66 9.65
C ASN A 523 -15.04 13.42 9.25
N GLY A 524 -13.96 13.12 9.95
CA GLY A 524 -13.07 12.03 9.59
C GLY A 524 -11.69 12.18 10.18
N PHE A 525 -10.74 11.38 9.66
CA PHE A 525 -9.33 11.48 10.00
C PHE A 525 -8.58 12.17 8.86
N PHE A 526 -7.66 13.06 9.23
CA PHE A 526 -6.93 13.92 8.31
C PHE A 526 -5.45 13.94 8.67
N CYS A 527 -4.60 14.05 7.64
CA CYS A 527 -3.15 14.09 7.77
C CYS A 527 -2.60 15.32 7.09
N ALA A 528 -1.69 16.05 7.74
CA ALA A 528 -0.98 17.14 7.10
C ALA A 528 -0.09 16.63 5.97
N ASP A 529 -0.27 17.18 4.76
CA ASP A 529 0.46 16.75 3.57
C ASP A 529 1.94 17.09 3.68
N ILE A 530 2.80 16.10 3.37
CA ILE A 530 4.25 16.26 3.51
C ILE A 530 4.86 17.18 2.43
N HIS A 531 4.22 17.28 1.26
CA HIS A 531 4.77 18.06 0.14
C HIS A 531 4.25 19.49 0.12
N ASP A 532 2.96 19.68 0.39
CA ASP A 532 2.28 20.96 0.14
C ASP A 532 2.03 21.78 1.41
N SER A 533 2.19 21.20 2.60
CA SER A 533 2.10 21.96 3.85
C SER A 533 3.35 22.84 4.04
N LYS A 534 3.11 24.07 4.51
CA LYS A 534 4.15 25.02 4.91
C LYS A 534 3.94 25.41 6.37
N GLU A 535 4.95 25.98 7.01
CA GLU A 535 4.84 26.52 8.36
C GLU A 535 3.72 27.56 8.42
N GLY A 536 2.74 27.34 9.30
CA GLY A 536 1.55 28.17 9.45
C GLY A 536 0.51 28.07 8.32
N GLU A 537 0.74 27.23 7.32
CA GLU A 537 -0.16 27.00 6.18
C GLU A 537 -0.28 25.49 5.90
N PRO A 538 -0.88 24.70 6.81
CA PRO A 538 -1.03 23.27 6.59
C PRO A 538 -2.07 22.97 5.50
N VAL A 539 -1.80 21.90 4.76
CA VAL A 539 -2.74 21.27 3.83
C VAL A 539 -3.10 19.91 4.41
N PHE A 540 -4.37 19.65 4.63
CA PHE A 540 -4.84 18.39 5.22
C PHE A 540 -5.44 17.47 4.16
N ASN A 541 -4.91 16.26 4.08
CA ASN A 541 -5.46 15.17 3.28
C ASN A 541 -6.41 14.34 4.12
N ARG A 542 -7.64 14.11 3.66
CA ARG A 542 -8.53 13.15 4.31
C ARG A 542 -7.95 11.74 4.17
N ILE A 543 -7.69 11.11 5.30
CA ILE A 543 -7.26 9.71 5.35
C ILE A 543 -8.47 8.82 5.06
N VAL A 544 -9.53 9.01 5.86
CA VAL A 544 -10.75 8.20 5.83
C VAL A 544 -11.90 8.94 6.52
N SER A 545 -13.13 8.70 6.08
CA SER A 545 -14.34 9.18 6.76
C SER A 545 -14.61 8.40 8.05
N LEU A 546 -15.52 8.90 8.90
CA LEU A 546 -15.90 8.19 10.14
C LEU A 546 -16.83 6.99 9.90
N LYS A 547 -17.57 6.99 8.80
CA LYS A 547 -18.50 5.90 8.47
C LYS A 547 -17.77 4.73 7.86
N SER A 548 -18.11 3.52 8.27
CA SER A 548 -17.59 2.27 7.70
C SER A 548 -18.73 1.44 7.12
N SER A 549 -18.52 0.93 5.91
CA SER A 549 -19.36 -0.14 5.33
C SER A 549 -18.89 -1.53 5.73
N PHE A 550 -17.65 -1.66 6.20
CA PHE A 550 -17.06 -2.93 6.65
C PHE A 550 -17.44 -3.25 8.09
N ARG A 551 -17.72 -4.53 8.35
CA ARG A 551 -17.91 -5.08 9.71
C ARG A 551 -17.13 -6.38 9.81
N LEU A 552 -16.46 -6.58 10.95
CA LEU A 552 -15.83 -7.86 11.24
C LEU A 552 -16.88 -8.97 11.21
N PRO A 553 -16.57 -10.15 10.64
CA PRO A 553 -17.38 -11.34 10.80
C PRO A 553 -17.60 -11.62 12.30
N LYS A 554 -18.83 -11.98 12.67
CA LYS A 554 -19.16 -12.34 14.05
C LYS A 554 -18.54 -13.70 14.40
#